data_4f767e61cf59bb37563e872dbf1b017f
#
_entry.id   4f767e61cf59bb37563e872dbf1b017f
#
_cell.length_a   1.000
_cell.length_b   1.000
_cell.length_c   1.000
_cell.angle_alpha   90.00
_cell.angle_beta   90.00
_cell.angle_gamma   90.00
#
_symmetry.space_group_name_H-M   'P 1'
#
loop_
_entity.id
_entity.type
_entity.pdbx_description
1 polymer ?
#
loop_
_entity_poly.entity_id
_entity_poly.type
_entity_poly.pdbx_seq_one_letter_code
_entity_poly.pdbx_strand_id
1 'polypeptide(L)'
;MPLLTPQQYVEYRQNYRYDACLCKFSIEQTGSLQNIGEFSGVFSGQILPYFPKGITLRRFEIICQDVFQDCQSAMNKKQFSPIHLSNLKNISAAIVFWKMASQGGRAPQKMNNMLNKWNNSTANQLINAYIKKDIALFRIGGVLIPTASAFLRFLYPKEFGIIDSRVTNNYTQPHKITSLNLRDDGYILNVHQNIKEYYEKYIPFLRNEAKWMNEQGITFEDRDDAGSEIISNFRPCDIEMALFM
;
A
#
# COMPACT_ATOMS: atom_id res chain seq x y z
N MET A 1 19.35 -7.86 16.76
CA MET A 1 19.98 -6.58 16.37
C MET A 1 19.19 -6.00 15.22
N PRO A 2 18.99 -4.68 15.17
CA PRO A 2 18.35 -4.02 14.04
C PRO A 2 19.15 -4.21 12.74
N LEU A 3 18.46 -4.20 11.60
CA LEU A 3 19.11 -4.39 10.29
C LEU A 3 19.94 -3.19 9.83
N LEU A 4 19.51 -2.01 10.21
CA LEU A 4 20.16 -0.74 9.87
C LEU A 4 20.48 0.02 11.16
N THR A 5 21.41 0.95 11.08
CA THR A 5 21.61 1.92 12.17
C THR A 5 20.44 2.90 12.24
N PRO A 6 20.17 3.54 13.40
CA PRO A 6 19.12 4.56 13.50
C PRO A 6 19.23 5.65 12.44
N GLN A 7 20.44 6.11 12.19
CA GLN A 7 20.70 7.16 11.21
C GLN A 7 20.37 6.71 9.77
N GLN A 8 20.69 5.46 9.42
CA GLN A 8 20.31 4.90 8.12
C GLN A 8 18.80 4.78 7.96
N TYR A 9 18.06 4.36 9.02
CA TYR A 9 16.60 4.34 8.97
C TYR A 9 16.01 5.72 8.72
N VAL A 10 16.49 6.76 9.40
CA VAL A 10 16.05 8.15 9.20
C VAL A 10 16.35 8.61 7.77
N GLU A 11 17.61 8.48 7.34
CA GLU A 11 18.05 8.91 6.01
C GLU A 11 17.26 8.21 4.90
N TYR A 12 17.13 6.89 4.97
CA TYR A 12 16.41 6.12 3.95
C TYR A 12 14.93 6.44 3.94
N ARG A 13 14.29 6.60 5.12
CA ARG A 13 12.89 6.99 5.17
C ARG A 13 12.66 8.39 4.60
N GLN A 14 13.52 9.35 4.88
CA GLN A 14 13.45 10.71 4.33
C GLN A 14 13.70 10.75 2.81
N ASN A 15 14.54 9.86 2.31
CA ASN A 15 14.82 9.73 0.88
C ASN A 15 13.74 8.93 0.12
N TYR A 16 12.77 8.33 0.80
CA TYR A 16 11.68 7.59 0.17
C TYR A 16 10.76 8.56 -0.60
N ARG A 17 10.84 8.52 -1.93
CA ARG A 17 10.19 9.49 -2.84
C ARG A 17 8.90 8.98 -3.47
N TYR A 18 8.40 7.81 -3.09
CA TYR A 18 7.19 7.23 -3.68
C TYR A 18 5.89 7.90 -3.18
N ASP A 19 5.96 8.78 -2.18
CA ASP A 19 4.90 9.72 -1.84
C ASP A 19 4.57 10.68 -3.00
N ALA A 20 5.56 11.02 -3.83
CA ALA A 20 5.38 11.78 -5.07
C ALA A 20 4.86 10.95 -6.25
N CYS A 21 4.76 9.61 -6.14
CA CYS A 21 4.37 8.76 -7.28
C CYS A 21 2.97 9.03 -7.80
N LEU A 22 2.01 9.34 -6.93
CA LEU A 22 0.66 9.73 -7.36
C LEU A 22 0.68 11.03 -8.17
N CYS A 23 1.61 11.96 -7.86
CA CYS A 23 1.81 13.20 -8.61
C CYS A 23 2.52 12.98 -9.93
N LYS A 24 3.62 12.22 -9.92
CA LYS A 24 4.43 12.00 -11.12
C LYS A 24 3.67 11.23 -12.19
N PHE A 25 2.84 10.28 -11.80
CA PHE A 25 2.03 9.53 -12.75
C PHE A 25 0.92 10.35 -13.38
N SER A 26 0.41 11.39 -12.71
CA SER A 26 -0.55 12.29 -13.31
C SER A 26 0.08 13.28 -14.30
N ILE A 27 1.36 13.59 -14.17
CA ILE A 27 2.00 14.69 -14.93
C ILE A 27 3.05 14.19 -15.94
N GLU A 28 4.01 13.36 -15.54
CA GLU A 28 5.18 13.03 -16.40
C GLU A 28 4.98 11.78 -17.27
N GLN A 29 4.19 10.83 -16.86
CA GLN A 29 3.91 9.62 -17.66
C GLN A 29 2.66 9.73 -18.53
N THR A 30 1.89 10.81 -18.38
CA THR A 30 0.78 11.11 -19.30
C THR A 30 1.24 11.28 -20.75
N GLY A 31 2.45 11.74 -20.99
CA GLY A 31 3.01 11.81 -22.34
C GLY A 31 3.34 10.48 -23.00
N SER A 32 3.51 9.40 -22.24
CA SER A 32 3.87 8.06 -22.75
C SER A 32 2.73 7.02 -22.66
N LEU A 33 1.66 7.33 -21.96
CA LEU A 33 0.48 6.46 -21.82
C LEU A 33 -0.65 7.03 -22.68
N GLN A 34 -0.69 6.64 -23.95
CA GLN A 34 -1.74 7.06 -24.91
C GLN A 34 -3.18 6.70 -24.52
N ASN A 35 -3.39 6.00 -23.39
CA ASN A 35 -4.70 5.53 -22.91
C ASN A 35 -5.12 6.15 -21.57
N ILE A 36 -4.68 7.34 -21.24
CA ILE A 36 -5.08 8.05 -20.01
C ILE A 36 -6.55 8.44 -20.00
N GLY A 37 -7.21 8.53 -21.15
CA GLY A 37 -8.66 8.71 -21.20
C GLY A 37 -9.43 7.68 -20.39
N GLU A 38 -9.01 6.40 -20.40
CA GLU A 38 -9.59 5.34 -19.56
C GLU A 38 -9.22 5.47 -18.09
N PHE A 39 -8.03 5.97 -17.80
CA PHE A 39 -7.58 6.23 -16.43
C PHE A 39 -8.25 7.45 -15.81
N SER A 40 -8.45 8.52 -16.56
CA SER A 40 -9.21 9.67 -16.09
C SER A 40 -10.64 9.27 -15.71
N GLY A 41 -11.23 8.29 -16.42
CA GLY A 41 -12.54 7.71 -16.06
C GLY A 41 -12.56 6.96 -14.72
N VAL A 42 -11.51 6.20 -14.40
CA VAL A 42 -11.39 5.48 -13.12
C VAL A 42 -11.10 6.44 -11.98
N PHE A 43 -10.32 7.46 -12.24
CA PHE A 43 -9.90 8.45 -11.26
C PHE A 43 -10.77 9.74 -11.31
N SER A 44 -11.61 9.95 -12.32
CA SER A 44 -12.54 11.10 -12.43
C SER A 44 -13.73 11.03 -11.47
N GLY A 45 -13.80 9.98 -10.62
CA GLY A 45 -14.69 9.97 -9.46
C GLY A 45 -14.28 11.04 -8.43
N GLN A 46 -15.08 11.22 -7.40
CA GLN A 46 -14.90 12.26 -6.36
C GLN A 46 -13.53 12.30 -5.68
N ILE A 47 -12.69 11.28 -5.85
CA ILE A 47 -11.37 11.19 -5.21
C ILE A 47 -10.29 11.99 -5.95
N LEU A 48 -10.31 12.04 -7.29
CA LEU A 48 -9.28 12.74 -8.07
C LEU A 48 -9.39 14.26 -8.13
N PRO A 49 -10.57 14.88 -8.06
CA PRO A 49 -10.64 16.34 -7.94
C PRO A 49 -9.86 16.90 -6.73
N TYR A 50 -9.55 16.02 -5.76
CA TYR A 50 -8.76 16.40 -4.57
C TYR A 50 -7.24 16.41 -4.81
N PHE A 51 -6.73 15.93 -5.98
CA PHE A 51 -5.30 15.74 -6.21
C PHE A 51 -4.67 16.48 -7.39
N PRO A 52 -5.12 17.68 -7.77
CA PRO A 52 -4.57 18.38 -8.94
C PRO A 52 -3.07 18.74 -8.79
N LYS A 53 -2.50 18.67 -7.58
CA LYS A 53 -1.09 18.97 -7.27
C LYS A 53 -0.38 17.81 -6.56
N GLY A 54 -1.01 16.63 -6.50
CA GLY A 54 -0.55 15.52 -5.70
C GLY A 54 -1.07 15.54 -4.26
N ILE A 55 -0.84 14.45 -3.57
CA ILE A 55 -1.19 14.31 -2.16
C ILE A 55 -0.03 13.70 -1.41
N THR A 56 0.01 13.97 -0.12
CA THR A 56 0.94 13.29 0.77
C THR A 56 0.53 11.83 0.95
N LEU A 57 1.48 10.98 1.27
CA LEU A 57 1.21 9.59 1.58
C LEU A 57 0.23 9.45 2.75
N ARG A 58 0.34 10.33 3.76
CA ARG A 58 -0.59 10.37 4.89
C ARG A 58 -2.01 10.74 4.49
N ARG A 59 -2.18 11.70 3.58
CA ARG A 59 -3.51 12.04 3.05
C ARG A 59 -4.11 10.86 2.31
N PHE A 60 -3.32 10.14 1.53
CA PHE A 60 -3.79 8.94 0.83
C PHE A 60 -4.18 7.83 1.81
N GLU A 61 -3.41 7.62 2.88
CA GLU A 61 -3.76 6.69 3.97
C GLU A 61 -5.13 7.02 4.58
N ILE A 62 -5.36 8.28 4.93
CA ILE A 62 -6.63 8.75 5.51
C ILE A 62 -7.79 8.46 4.55
N ILE A 63 -7.66 8.85 3.28
CA ILE A 63 -8.72 8.61 2.29
C ILE A 63 -9.02 7.11 2.12
N CYS A 64 -8.00 6.26 2.10
CA CYS A 64 -8.21 4.81 2.04
C CYS A 64 -9.00 4.31 3.26
N GLN A 65 -8.64 4.77 4.44
CA GLN A 65 -9.29 4.38 5.69
C GLN A 65 -10.74 4.87 5.73
N ASP A 66 -10.99 6.14 5.41
CA ASP A 66 -12.33 6.74 5.41
C ASP A 66 -13.29 6.00 4.46
N VAL A 67 -12.85 5.71 3.22
CA VAL A 67 -13.68 5.00 2.25
C VAL A 67 -14.01 3.58 2.73
N PHE A 68 -13.03 2.85 3.26
CA PHE A 68 -13.29 1.48 3.74
C PHE A 68 -14.18 1.47 4.98
N GLN A 69 -13.99 2.41 5.90
CA GLN A 69 -14.80 2.56 7.10
C GLN A 69 -16.24 2.95 6.79
N ASP A 70 -16.44 3.89 5.85
CA ASP A 70 -17.75 4.30 5.38
C ASP A 70 -18.49 3.12 4.72
N CYS A 71 -17.84 2.40 3.82
CA CYS A 71 -18.39 1.22 3.19
C CYS A 71 -18.76 0.12 4.20
N GLN A 72 -17.90 -0.14 5.19
CA GLN A 72 -18.20 -1.09 6.28
C GLN A 72 -19.43 -0.65 7.07
N SER A 73 -19.49 0.63 7.45
CA SER A 73 -20.61 1.20 8.20
C SER A 73 -21.92 1.09 7.42
N ALA A 74 -21.88 1.41 6.12
CA ALA A 74 -23.04 1.30 5.24
C ALA A 74 -23.52 -0.15 5.08
N MET A 75 -22.60 -1.12 4.97
CA MET A 75 -22.96 -2.55 4.93
C MET A 75 -23.63 -3.01 6.23
N ASN A 76 -23.07 -2.62 7.38
CA ASN A 76 -23.62 -2.98 8.69
C ASN A 76 -25.04 -2.42 8.90
N LYS A 77 -25.30 -1.22 8.38
CA LYS A 77 -26.62 -0.56 8.42
C LYS A 77 -27.56 -1.00 7.31
N LYS A 78 -27.15 -1.90 6.41
CA LYS A 78 -27.88 -2.30 5.19
C LYS A 78 -28.21 -1.12 4.25
N GLN A 79 -27.33 -0.12 4.24
CA GLN A 79 -27.44 1.12 3.44
C GLN A 79 -26.37 1.19 2.34
N PHE A 80 -25.72 0.07 2.03
CA PHE A 80 -24.71 0.03 0.98
C PHE A 80 -25.32 0.33 -0.38
N SER A 81 -24.84 1.37 -1.03
CA SER A 81 -25.41 1.97 -2.23
C SER A 81 -24.40 1.95 -3.39
N PRO A 82 -24.82 2.25 -4.64
CA PRO A 82 -23.92 2.37 -5.78
C PRO A 82 -22.76 3.34 -5.59
N ILE A 83 -22.93 4.41 -4.79
CA ILE A 83 -21.85 5.35 -4.50
C ILE A 83 -20.74 4.71 -3.65
N HIS A 84 -21.10 3.92 -2.63
CA HIS A 84 -20.14 3.18 -1.82
C HIS A 84 -19.37 2.16 -2.69
N LEU A 85 -20.08 1.46 -3.59
CA LEU A 85 -19.49 0.52 -4.52
C LEU A 85 -18.48 1.21 -5.45
N SER A 86 -18.82 2.40 -5.97
CA SER A 86 -17.95 3.21 -6.82
C SER A 86 -16.72 3.72 -6.06
N ASN A 87 -16.91 4.26 -4.85
CA ASN A 87 -15.82 4.78 -4.02
C ASN A 87 -14.84 3.66 -3.65
N LEU A 88 -15.34 2.51 -3.21
CA LEU A 88 -14.51 1.35 -2.88
C LEU A 88 -13.74 0.84 -4.11
N LYS A 89 -14.38 0.80 -5.28
CA LYS A 89 -13.74 0.48 -6.55
C LYS A 89 -12.58 1.42 -6.86
N ASN A 90 -12.83 2.72 -6.79
CA ASN A 90 -11.86 3.75 -7.16
C ASN A 90 -10.65 3.75 -6.22
N ILE A 91 -10.86 3.69 -4.90
CA ILE A 91 -9.75 3.66 -3.95
C ILE A 91 -8.93 2.37 -4.07
N SER A 92 -9.59 1.23 -4.31
CA SER A 92 -8.90 -0.04 -4.53
C SER A 92 -8.04 0.00 -5.79
N ALA A 93 -8.55 0.59 -6.87
CA ALA A 93 -7.78 0.82 -8.10
C ALA A 93 -6.57 1.74 -7.86
N ALA A 94 -6.76 2.80 -7.07
CA ALA A 94 -5.68 3.72 -6.70
C ALA A 94 -4.57 3.03 -5.91
N ILE A 95 -4.90 2.16 -4.95
CA ILE A 95 -3.92 1.37 -4.18
C ILE A 95 -3.13 0.44 -5.11
N VAL A 96 -3.82 -0.29 -6.00
CA VAL A 96 -3.17 -1.19 -6.97
C VAL A 96 -2.26 -0.40 -7.91
N PHE A 97 -2.75 0.72 -8.43
CA PHE A 97 -1.98 1.59 -9.31
C PHE A 97 -0.73 2.13 -8.61
N TRP A 98 -0.86 2.67 -7.40
CA TRP A 98 0.26 3.17 -6.62
C TRP A 98 1.34 2.09 -6.41
N LYS A 99 0.94 0.89 -6.00
CA LYS A 99 1.89 -0.22 -5.77
C LYS A 99 2.60 -0.65 -7.05
N MET A 100 1.91 -0.59 -8.19
CA MET A 100 2.46 -1.01 -9.48
C MET A 100 3.16 0.12 -10.24
N ALA A 101 3.06 1.34 -9.75
CA ALA A 101 3.57 2.53 -10.42
C ALA A 101 5.07 2.44 -10.75
N SER A 102 5.88 1.87 -9.86
CA SER A 102 7.31 1.64 -10.10
C SER A 102 7.61 0.62 -11.22
N GLN A 103 6.60 -0.12 -11.69
CA GLN A 103 6.73 -1.16 -12.73
C GLN A 103 6.31 -0.67 -14.14
N GLY A 104 6.14 0.63 -14.31
CA GLY A 104 5.82 1.27 -15.59
C GLY A 104 4.51 0.77 -16.20
N GLY A 105 4.51 0.41 -17.48
CA GLY A 105 3.31 0.01 -18.25
C GLY A 105 2.52 -1.21 -17.72
N ARG A 106 2.99 -1.88 -16.68
CA ARG A 106 2.25 -2.99 -16.06
C ARG A 106 1.16 -2.52 -15.08
N ALA A 107 1.27 -1.29 -14.56
CA ALA A 107 0.30 -0.76 -13.61
C ALA A 107 -1.11 -0.66 -14.20
N PRO A 108 -1.32 -0.12 -15.41
CA PRO A 108 -2.62 -0.10 -16.08
C PRO A 108 -3.23 -1.49 -16.23
N GLN A 109 -2.47 -2.44 -16.76
CA GLN A 109 -2.95 -3.79 -17.00
C GLN A 109 -3.43 -4.48 -15.71
N LYS A 110 -2.67 -4.35 -14.62
CA LYS A 110 -3.02 -4.95 -13.32
C LYS A 110 -4.28 -4.33 -12.73
N MET A 111 -4.40 -3.01 -12.81
CA MET A 111 -5.58 -2.29 -12.40
C MET A 111 -6.81 -2.72 -13.21
N ASN A 112 -6.71 -2.76 -14.56
CA ASN A 112 -7.80 -3.19 -15.43
C ASN A 112 -8.23 -4.64 -15.15
N ASN A 113 -7.29 -5.55 -14.87
CA ASN A 113 -7.61 -6.93 -14.50
C ASN A 113 -8.46 -7.00 -13.21
N MET A 114 -8.17 -6.14 -12.24
CA MET A 114 -8.99 -6.02 -11.03
C MET A 114 -10.36 -5.43 -11.35
N LEU A 115 -10.40 -4.35 -12.14
CA LEU A 115 -11.64 -3.63 -12.47
C LEU A 115 -12.60 -4.49 -13.29
N ASN A 116 -12.10 -5.30 -14.22
CA ASN A 116 -12.90 -6.22 -15.03
C ASN A 116 -13.60 -7.32 -14.20
N LYS A 117 -13.13 -7.58 -12.99
CA LYS A 117 -13.74 -8.54 -12.04
C LYS A 117 -14.54 -7.85 -10.95
N TRP A 118 -14.75 -6.54 -11.07
CA TRP A 118 -15.45 -5.76 -10.06
C TRP A 118 -16.94 -6.02 -10.06
N ASN A 119 -17.47 -6.41 -8.91
CA ASN A 119 -18.91 -6.62 -8.65
C ASN A 119 -19.21 -6.55 -7.15
N ASN A 120 -20.45 -6.73 -6.75
CA ASN A 120 -20.85 -6.71 -5.34
C ASN A 120 -20.15 -7.79 -4.50
N SER A 121 -19.87 -8.96 -5.06
CA SER A 121 -19.14 -10.02 -4.36
C SER A 121 -17.70 -9.59 -4.06
N THR A 122 -17.05 -8.95 -5.02
CA THR A 122 -15.71 -8.37 -4.86
C THR A 122 -15.68 -7.29 -3.76
N ALA A 123 -16.68 -6.41 -3.75
CA ALA A 123 -16.81 -5.39 -2.71
C ALA A 123 -16.99 -6.00 -1.32
N ASN A 124 -17.87 -7.00 -1.19
CA ASN A 124 -18.06 -7.74 0.06
C ASN A 124 -16.77 -8.44 0.52
N GLN A 125 -16.04 -9.06 -0.41
CA GLN A 125 -14.76 -9.70 -0.11
C GLN A 125 -13.74 -8.68 0.43
N LEU A 126 -13.64 -7.49 -0.18
CA LEU A 126 -12.72 -6.43 0.26
C LEU A 126 -13.08 -5.89 1.65
N ILE A 127 -14.36 -5.67 1.93
CA ILE A 127 -14.78 -5.24 3.26
C ILE A 127 -14.51 -6.32 4.31
N ASN A 128 -14.73 -7.59 3.97
CA ASN A 128 -14.34 -8.70 4.85
C ASN A 128 -12.82 -8.76 5.06
N ALA A 129 -12.02 -8.52 4.00
CA ALA A 129 -10.57 -8.43 4.09
C ALA A 129 -10.13 -7.30 5.03
N TYR A 130 -10.78 -6.14 4.92
CA TYR A 130 -10.57 -5.00 5.79
C TYR A 130 -10.86 -5.37 7.26
N ILE A 131 -12.06 -5.88 7.56
CA ILE A 131 -12.47 -6.22 8.93
C ILE A 131 -11.53 -7.26 9.57
N LYS A 132 -11.15 -8.29 8.80
CA LYS A 132 -10.31 -9.40 9.26
C LYS A 132 -8.81 -9.10 9.22
N LYS A 133 -8.41 -7.99 8.59
CA LYS A 133 -7.01 -7.68 8.27
C LYS A 133 -6.32 -8.83 7.53
N ASP A 134 -7.04 -9.47 6.59
CA ASP A 134 -6.60 -10.70 5.95
C ASP A 134 -6.13 -10.44 4.52
N ILE A 135 -4.80 -10.53 4.33
CA ILE A 135 -4.15 -10.33 3.02
C ILE A 135 -4.66 -11.32 1.95
N ALA A 136 -5.09 -12.53 2.35
CA ALA A 136 -5.59 -13.52 1.39
C ALA A 136 -6.88 -13.07 0.72
N LEU A 137 -7.72 -12.35 1.45
CA LEU A 137 -9.00 -11.83 0.95
C LEU A 137 -8.83 -10.58 0.06
N PHE A 138 -7.70 -9.85 0.16
CA PHE A 138 -7.38 -8.75 -0.77
C PHE A 138 -6.91 -9.24 -2.15
N ARG A 139 -6.71 -10.54 -2.33
CA ARG A 139 -6.25 -11.14 -3.59
C ARG A 139 -7.37 -11.27 -4.62
N ILE A 140 -7.81 -10.17 -5.15
CA ILE A 140 -8.86 -10.08 -6.17
C ILE A 140 -8.28 -9.74 -7.54
N GLY A 141 -8.90 -10.20 -8.62
CA GLY A 141 -8.62 -9.75 -9.97
C GLY A 141 -7.14 -9.86 -10.43
N GLY A 142 -6.38 -10.84 -9.90
CA GLY A 142 -4.94 -10.98 -10.19
C GLY A 142 -4.04 -10.15 -9.28
N VAL A 143 -4.58 -9.56 -8.22
CA VAL A 143 -3.82 -8.97 -7.12
C VAL A 143 -3.09 -10.09 -6.37
N LEU A 144 -1.76 -10.02 -6.31
CA LEU A 144 -0.89 -10.99 -5.65
C LEU A 144 -0.48 -10.48 -4.25
N ILE A 145 0.19 -11.31 -3.45
CA ILE A 145 0.59 -11.00 -2.07
C ILE A 145 1.24 -9.61 -1.92
N PRO A 146 2.24 -9.20 -2.72
CA PRO A 146 2.85 -7.88 -2.56
C PRO A 146 1.88 -6.71 -2.78
N THR A 147 0.95 -6.85 -3.71
CA THR A 147 -0.07 -5.82 -3.95
C THR A 147 -1.20 -5.89 -2.92
N ALA A 148 -1.58 -7.09 -2.49
CA ALA A 148 -2.56 -7.29 -1.42
C ALA A 148 -2.07 -6.70 -0.09
N SER A 149 -0.77 -6.84 0.22
CA SER A 149 -0.19 -6.22 1.43
C SER A 149 -0.19 -4.69 1.40
N ALA A 150 -0.22 -4.08 0.21
CA ALA A 150 -0.37 -2.63 0.09
C ALA A 150 -1.73 -2.14 0.60
N PHE A 151 -2.79 -2.92 0.46
CA PHE A 151 -4.07 -2.59 1.09
C PHE A 151 -3.93 -2.51 2.61
N LEU A 152 -3.35 -3.52 3.25
CA LEU A 152 -3.15 -3.51 4.71
C LEU A 152 -2.27 -2.34 5.16
N ARG A 153 -1.23 -2.03 4.40
CA ARG A 153 -0.34 -0.91 4.67
C ARG A 153 -1.09 0.43 4.65
N PHE A 154 -1.96 0.68 3.69
CA PHE A 154 -2.73 1.93 3.62
C PHE A 154 -3.87 1.98 4.63
N LEU A 155 -4.49 0.86 4.92
CA LEU A 155 -5.62 0.77 5.84
C LEU A 155 -5.17 0.74 7.31
N TYR A 156 -4.00 0.21 7.58
CA TYR A 156 -3.45 0.03 8.94
C TYR A 156 -1.95 0.33 8.99
N PRO A 157 -1.53 1.58 8.70
CA PRO A 157 -0.10 1.94 8.58
C PRO A 157 0.68 1.78 9.89
N LYS A 158 -0.03 1.81 11.03
CA LYS A 158 0.55 1.58 12.37
C LYS A 158 0.75 0.10 12.69
N GLU A 159 0.26 -0.80 11.83
CA GLU A 159 0.32 -2.24 12.10
C GLU A 159 1.05 -3.01 11.01
N PHE A 160 0.98 -2.56 9.76
CA PHE A 160 1.44 -3.31 8.58
C PHE A 160 2.38 -2.50 7.69
N GLY A 161 3.27 -3.21 7.02
CA GLY A 161 4.07 -2.76 5.88
C GLY A 161 3.84 -3.66 4.67
N ILE A 162 4.36 -3.25 3.52
CA ILE A 162 4.26 -4.03 2.29
C ILE A 162 5.34 -5.11 2.28
N ILE A 163 4.97 -6.35 1.98
CA ILE A 163 5.95 -7.37 1.67
C ILE A 163 6.38 -7.22 0.20
N ASP A 164 7.59 -6.74 0.01
CA ASP A 164 8.15 -6.42 -1.31
C ASP A 164 9.37 -7.29 -1.62
N SER A 165 9.56 -7.63 -2.89
CA SER A 165 10.69 -8.46 -3.32
C SER A 165 12.04 -7.79 -3.06
N ARG A 166 12.14 -6.45 -3.18
CA ARG A 166 13.39 -5.72 -2.90
C ARG A 166 13.76 -5.82 -1.43
N VAL A 167 12.81 -5.51 -0.53
CA VAL A 167 13.02 -5.62 0.92
C VAL A 167 13.35 -7.07 1.30
N THR A 168 12.64 -8.02 0.70
CA THR A 168 12.85 -9.44 0.96
C THR A 168 14.24 -9.89 0.55
N ASN A 169 14.64 -9.61 -0.70
CA ASN A 169 15.89 -10.09 -1.25
C ASN A 169 17.12 -9.41 -0.64
N ASN A 170 17.01 -8.13 -0.30
CA ASN A 170 18.15 -7.35 0.20
C ASN A 170 18.31 -7.44 1.72
N TYR A 171 17.21 -7.65 2.47
CA TYR A 171 17.25 -7.55 3.93
C TYR A 171 16.70 -8.77 4.64
N THR A 172 15.40 -9.11 4.49
CA THR A 172 14.80 -10.05 5.42
C THR A 172 15.20 -11.49 5.20
N GLN A 173 15.44 -11.90 3.96
CA GLN A 173 15.85 -13.27 3.65
C GLN A 173 17.35 -13.51 3.89
N PRO A 174 18.28 -12.63 3.47
CA PRO A 174 19.70 -12.78 3.81
C PRO A 174 19.96 -12.83 5.32
N HIS A 175 19.19 -12.08 6.11
CA HIS A 175 19.30 -12.08 7.56
C HIS A 175 18.42 -13.14 8.27
N LYS A 176 17.82 -14.06 7.50
CA LYS A 176 17.01 -15.18 8.01
C LYS A 176 15.79 -14.73 8.85
N ILE A 177 15.29 -13.53 8.61
CA ILE A 177 14.09 -13.01 9.24
C ILE A 177 12.85 -13.68 8.65
N THR A 178 12.84 -13.86 7.33
CA THR A 178 11.79 -14.57 6.60
C THR A 178 12.36 -15.72 5.77
N SER A 179 11.51 -16.70 5.47
CA SER A 179 11.81 -17.85 4.59
C SER A 179 10.77 -17.93 3.49
N LEU A 180 10.66 -16.85 2.69
CA LEU A 180 9.68 -16.75 1.64
C LEU A 180 10.02 -17.64 0.44
N ASN A 181 9.02 -18.26 -0.14
CA ASN A 181 9.15 -18.95 -1.41
C ASN A 181 9.18 -17.91 -2.54
N LEU A 182 10.28 -17.87 -3.27
CA LEU A 182 10.50 -16.96 -4.38
C LEU A 182 10.48 -17.73 -5.70
N ARG A 183 10.16 -17.03 -6.79
CA ARG A 183 10.42 -17.47 -8.16
C ARG A 183 11.91 -17.33 -8.46
N ASP A 184 12.36 -17.94 -9.54
CA ASP A 184 13.76 -17.86 -10.00
C ASP A 184 14.20 -16.42 -10.29
N ASP A 185 13.28 -15.54 -10.64
CA ASP A 185 13.52 -14.10 -10.85
C ASP A 185 13.42 -13.25 -9.57
N GLY A 186 13.35 -13.89 -8.39
CA GLY A 186 13.31 -13.23 -7.08
C GLY A 186 11.95 -12.67 -6.67
N TYR A 187 10.88 -12.85 -7.47
CA TYR A 187 9.55 -12.39 -7.08
C TYR A 187 8.89 -13.33 -6.06
N ILE A 188 8.13 -12.75 -5.14
CA ILE A 188 7.41 -13.49 -4.10
C ILE A 188 6.30 -14.34 -4.72
N LEU A 189 6.35 -15.65 -4.50
CA LEU A 189 5.32 -16.58 -4.93
C LEU A 189 4.01 -16.35 -4.18
N ASN A 190 2.90 -16.58 -4.89
CA ASN A 190 1.56 -16.38 -4.34
C ASN A 190 1.04 -17.67 -3.66
N VAL A 191 1.75 -18.12 -2.62
CA VAL A 191 1.47 -19.37 -1.90
C VAL A 191 1.07 -19.10 -0.44
N HIS A 192 0.34 -20.03 0.16
CA HIS A 192 -0.14 -19.90 1.55
C HIS A 192 1.01 -19.74 2.55
N GLN A 193 2.12 -20.44 2.34
CA GLN A 193 3.29 -20.32 3.22
C GLN A 193 3.82 -18.88 3.28
N ASN A 194 3.81 -18.14 2.17
CA ASN A 194 4.25 -16.75 2.16
C ASN A 194 3.29 -15.82 2.91
N ILE A 195 2.00 -16.15 2.93
CA ILE A 195 1.01 -15.44 3.76
C ILE A 195 1.32 -15.67 5.25
N LYS A 196 1.62 -16.92 5.63
CA LYS A 196 2.02 -17.27 6.99
C LYS A 196 3.28 -16.54 7.42
N GLU A 197 4.33 -16.58 6.60
CA GLU A 197 5.59 -15.84 6.83
C GLU A 197 5.37 -14.34 6.99
N TYR A 198 4.45 -13.76 6.19
CA TYR A 198 4.08 -12.34 6.32
C TYR A 198 3.57 -12.00 7.70
N TYR A 199 2.61 -12.76 8.25
CA TYR A 199 2.03 -12.48 9.56
C TYR A 199 2.91 -12.90 10.74
N GLU A 200 3.60 -14.04 10.64
CA GLU A 200 4.33 -14.63 11.76
C GLU A 200 5.77 -14.10 11.89
N LYS A 201 6.36 -13.60 10.80
CA LYS A 201 7.75 -13.18 10.78
C LYS A 201 7.92 -11.72 10.33
N TYR A 202 7.44 -11.40 9.11
CA TYR A 202 7.70 -10.11 8.49
C TYR A 202 7.05 -8.95 9.26
N ILE A 203 5.77 -9.03 9.58
CA ILE A 203 5.09 -7.96 10.32
C ILE A 203 5.60 -7.80 11.75
N PRO A 204 5.81 -8.87 12.56
CA PRO A 204 6.46 -8.76 13.86
C PRO A 204 7.85 -8.09 13.77
N PHE A 205 8.64 -8.43 12.76
CA PHE A 205 9.92 -7.78 12.53
C PHE A 205 9.75 -6.26 12.33
N LEU A 206 8.91 -5.81 11.41
CA LEU A 206 8.69 -4.38 11.17
C LEU A 206 8.20 -3.65 12.43
N ARG A 207 7.31 -4.27 13.20
CA ARG A 207 6.80 -3.72 14.47
C ARG A 207 7.90 -3.59 15.53
N ASN A 208 8.78 -4.58 15.62
CA ASN A 208 9.88 -4.57 16.58
C ASN A 208 10.92 -3.49 16.22
N GLU A 209 11.25 -3.34 14.92
CA GLU A 209 12.14 -2.27 14.47
C GLU A 209 11.53 -0.88 14.75
N ALA A 210 10.26 -0.67 14.42
CA ALA A 210 9.57 0.59 14.70
C ALA A 210 9.52 0.90 16.20
N LYS A 211 9.21 -0.11 17.02
CA LYS A 211 9.20 0.02 18.47
C LYS A 211 10.58 0.37 18.99
N TRP A 212 11.62 -0.33 18.55
CA TRP A 212 13.00 -0.06 18.94
C TRP A 212 13.43 1.37 18.61
N MET A 213 13.13 1.87 17.38
CA MET A 213 13.43 3.24 16.98
C MET A 213 12.75 4.26 17.92
N ASN A 214 11.48 4.06 18.22
CA ASN A 214 10.70 4.94 19.08
C ASN A 214 11.18 4.91 20.55
N GLU A 215 11.59 3.76 21.07
CA GLU A 215 12.16 3.62 22.41
C GLU A 215 13.51 4.33 22.56
N GLN A 216 14.26 4.48 21.46
CA GLN A 216 15.49 5.28 21.42
C GLN A 216 15.20 6.79 21.25
N GLY A 217 13.94 7.20 21.15
CA GLY A 217 13.55 8.60 20.89
C GLY A 217 13.87 9.06 19.46
N ILE A 218 14.13 8.13 18.54
CA ILE A 218 14.48 8.46 17.15
C ILE A 218 13.23 8.81 16.36
N THR A 219 13.25 9.96 15.72
CA THR A 219 12.17 10.49 14.88
C THR A 219 12.69 10.85 13.49
N PHE A 220 11.79 11.16 12.57
CA PHE A 220 12.14 11.61 11.23
C PHE A 220 11.20 12.75 10.79
N GLU A 221 11.67 13.54 9.83
CA GLU A 221 10.86 14.56 9.17
C GLU A 221 9.89 13.89 8.18
N ASP A 222 8.62 14.24 8.28
CA ASP A 222 7.55 13.75 7.43
C ASP A 222 6.60 14.89 7.06
N ARG A 223 5.59 14.63 6.29
CA ARG A 223 4.52 15.56 5.97
C ARG A 223 3.18 15.03 6.47
N ASP A 224 2.39 15.92 7.09
CA ASP A 224 1.03 15.60 7.48
C ASP A 224 0.09 15.45 6.26
N ASP A 225 -1.18 15.30 6.50
CA ASP A 225 -2.20 15.17 5.46
C ASP A 225 -2.46 16.46 4.68
N ALA A 226 -2.13 17.62 5.24
CA ALA A 226 -2.20 18.92 4.59
C ALA A 226 -0.91 19.29 3.82
N GLY A 227 0.17 18.51 4.02
CA GLY A 227 1.47 18.72 3.40
C GLY A 227 2.43 19.56 4.23
N SER A 228 2.08 19.89 5.49
CA SER A 228 2.97 20.59 6.42
C SER A 228 4.05 19.67 6.96
N GLU A 229 5.24 20.21 7.18
CA GLU A 229 6.34 19.45 7.78
C GLU A 229 6.04 19.13 9.24
N ILE A 230 6.25 17.89 9.62
CA ILE A 230 6.06 17.37 10.98
C ILE A 230 7.21 16.45 11.38
N ILE A 231 7.41 16.32 12.68
CA ILE A 231 8.30 15.31 13.24
C ILE A 231 7.46 14.08 13.62
N SER A 232 7.87 12.93 13.15
CA SER A 232 7.10 11.68 13.29
C SER A 232 7.89 10.57 13.93
N ASN A 233 7.18 9.77 14.73
CA ASN A 233 7.64 8.47 15.19
C ASN A 233 7.53 7.43 14.07
N PHE A 234 8.39 6.42 14.12
CA PHE A 234 8.36 5.32 13.16
C PHE A 234 7.14 4.41 13.35
N ARG A 235 6.47 4.10 12.25
CA ARG A 235 5.44 3.06 12.15
C ARG A 235 6.01 1.86 11.38
N PRO A 236 5.44 0.67 11.46
CA PRO A 236 5.89 -0.49 10.66
C PRO A 236 6.00 -0.19 9.15
N CYS A 237 5.07 0.60 8.60
CA CYS A 237 5.14 1.02 7.20
C CYS A 237 6.33 1.96 6.92
N ASP A 238 6.77 2.76 7.89
CA ASP A 238 7.92 3.66 7.72
C ASP A 238 9.23 2.87 7.74
N ILE A 239 9.33 1.81 8.55
CA ILE A 239 10.44 0.85 8.53
C ILE A 239 10.53 0.15 7.16
N GLU A 240 9.40 -0.35 6.64
CA GLU A 240 9.36 -0.97 5.31
C GLU A 240 9.82 0.01 4.22
N MET A 241 9.37 1.26 4.25
CA MET A 241 9.77 2.28 3.30
C MET A 241 11.28 2.60 3.38
N ALA A 242 11.87 2.64 4.57
CA ALA A 242 13.31 2.80 4.73
C ALA A 242 14.09 1.62 4.14
N LEU A 243 13.64 0.39 4.36
CA LEU A 243 14.28 -0.81 3.82
C LEU A 243 14.09 -0.95 2.29
N PHE A 244 13.14 -0.25 1.70
CA PHE A 244 12.88 -0.29 0.26
C PHE A 244 13.90 0.53 -0.54
N MET A 245 14.57 1.51 0.08
CA MET A 245 15.58 2.38 -0.54
C MET A 245 16.90 1.66 -0.79
#